data_cfa3f60f4375c569b9a22287d2c8410c
#
_entry.id   cfa3f60f4375c569b9a22287d2c8410c
#
_cell.length_a   1.000
_cell.length_b   1.000
_cell.length_c   1.000
_cell.angle_alpha   90.00
_cell.angle_beta   90.00
_cell.angle_gamma   90.00
#
_symmetry.space_group_name_H-M   'P 1'
#
loop_
_entity.id
_entity.type
_entity.pdbx_description
1 polymer ?
#
loop_
_entity_poly.entity_id
_entity_poly.type
_entity_poly.pdbx_seq_one_letter_code
_entity_poly.pdbx_strand_id
1 'polypeptide(L)'
;NPVVNLRVLKNGNLRTGTILSFILGFGLYGSTFIIPLYTQATLGWTATQAGLLMIPATLTTAVLMPVIGKMLQAGVKHQLMAASGMFVFFIFCMWGYKILTPDTGEDSFFWMLIWRGVAMALLFIPITTLSLSTLKGKQIGEGASFTGMMRQLGGSFGIAIITTFMAKQLIVHRADLASKLDVNNAIVQTRVAGMQQALIAKGDAPNIALQKAYKLLDLSVLKQASVMSYMDVFYYIGLMFLICVPFVLLIRGKLNNSEKPDLSSLH
;
A
#
# COMPACT_ATOMS: atom_id res chain seq x y z
N ASN A 1 14.53 -15.88 -30.69
CA ASN A 1 13.16 -15.49 -30.31
C ASN A 1 13.26 -14.59 -29.09
N PRO A 2 12.86 -13.32 -29.18
CA PRO A 2 12.85 -12.46 -28.01
C PRO A 2 11.83 -13.00 -26.99
N VAL A 3 12.22 -13.04 -25.72
CA VAL A 3 11.40 -13.53 -24.59
C VAL A 3 10.15 -12.67 -24.41
N VAL A 4 10.16 -11.42 -24.87
CA VAL A 4 9.03 -10.48 -24.85
C VAL A 4 8.88 -9.82 -26.19
N ASN A 5 7.77 -10.05 -26.86
CA ASN A 5 7.46 -9.44 -28.14
C ASN A 5 6.82 -8.06 -27.95
N LEU A 6 7.63 -6.99 -27.93
CA LEU A 6 7.17 -5.60 -27.74
C LEU A 6 6.15 -5.13 -28.80
N ARG A 7 6.02 -5.85 -29.92
CA ARG A 7 5.01 -5.55 -30.95
C ARG A 7 3.58 -5.69 -30.43
N VAL A 8 3.39 -6.48 -29.37
CA VAL A 8 2.09 -6.65 -28.70
C VAL A 8 1.60 -5.35 -28.06
N LEU A 9 2.51 -4.44 -27.67
CA LEU A 9 2.19 -3.09 -27.15
C LEU A 9 1.54 -2.13 -28.18
N LYS A 10 1.51 -2.48 -29.46
CA LYS A 10 0.74 -1.73 -30.46
C LYS A 10 -0.77 -1.81 -30.18
N ASN A 11 -1.18 -2.82 -29.42
CA ASN A 11 -2.55 -2.96 -28.96
C ASN A 11 -2.85 -1.95 -27.83
N GLY A 12 -3.81 -1.03 -28.05
CA GLY A 12 -4.14 0.03 -27.11
C GLY A 12 -4.60 -0.49 -25.74
N ASN A 13 -5.37 -1.58 -25.70
CA ASN A 13 -5.87 -2.15 -24.44
C ASN A 13 -4.73 -2.77 -23.64
N LEU A 14 -3.80 -3.47 -24.29
CA LEU A 14 -2.63 -4.01 -23.60
C LEU A 14 -1.74 -2.90 -23.07
N ARG A 15 -1.47 -1.85 -23.86
CA ARG A 15 -0.65 -0.70 -23.43
C ARG A 15 -1.27 -0.04 -22.18
N THR A 16 -2.56 0.22 -22.20
CA THR A 16 -3.28 0.78 -21.07
C THR A 16 -3.25 -0.14 -19.86
N GLY A 17 -3.56 -1.42 -20.06
CA GLY A 17 -3.55 -2.41 -19.00
C GLY A 17 -2.15 -2.62 -18.39
N THR A 18 -1.10 -2.46 -19.19
CA THR A 18 0.29 -2.50 -18.74
C THR A 18 0.62 -1.35 -17.78
N ILE A 19 0.22 -0.11 -18.14
CA ILE A 19 0.40 1.06 -17.27
C ILE A 19 -0.40 0.89 -15.96
N LEU A 20 -1.65 0.45 -16.08
CA LEU A 20 -2.49 0.20 -14.90
C LEU A 20 -1.94 -0.95 -14.03
N SER A 21 -1.34 -1.97 -14.65
CA SER A 21 -0.67 -3.06 -13.92
C SER A 21 0.57 -2.57 -13.17
N PHE A 22 1.31 -1.61 -13.71
CA PHE A 22 2.42 -0.97 -12.99
C PHE A 22 1.93 -0.20 -11.77
N ILE A 23 0.86 0.60 -11.92
CA ILE A 23 0.24 1.36 -10.81
C ILE A 23 -0.34 0.39 -9.76
N LEU A 24 -1.00 -0.68 -10.20
CA LEU A 24 -1.50 -1.74 -9.32
C LEU A 24 -0.35 -2.39 -8.54
N GLY A 25 0.76 -2.69 -9.21
CA GLY A 25 1.96 -3.24 -8.58
C GLY A 25 2.51 -2.32 -7.50
N PHE A 26 2.61 -1.03 -7.80
CA PHE A 26 3.04 -0.02 -6.83
C PHE A 26 2.17 -0.05 -5.54
N GLY A 27 0.85 -0.01 -5.68
CA GLY A 27 -0.08 -0.04 -4.54
C GLY A 27 -0.07 -1.39 -3.80
N LEU A 28 -0.09 -2.50 -4.55
CA LEU A 28 -0.11 -3.84 -3.97
C LEU A 28 1.14 -4.10 -3.11
N TYR A 29 2.32 -3.99 -3.72
CA TYR A 29 3.57 -4.30 -3.04
C TYR A 29 3.95 -3.24 -2.00
N GLY A 30 3.69 -1.95 -2.29
CA GLY A 30 3.91 -0.87 -1.35
C GLY A 30 3.10 -1.05 -0.07
N SER A 31 1.78 -1.27 -0.18
CA SER A 31 0.93 -1.48 1.00
C SER A 31 1.20 -2.79 1.74
N THR A 32 1.59 -3.84 1.01
CA THR A 32 1.97 -5.13 1.62
C THR A 32 3.28 -5.03 2.39
N PHE A 33 4.20 -4.17 1.96
CA PHE A 33 5.48 -3.96 2.62
C PHE A 33 5.37 -3.03 3.84
N ILE A 34 4.65 -1.92 3.72
CA ILE A 34 4.59 -0.88 4.75
C ILE A 34 3.94 -1.37 6.05
N ILE A 35 2.85 -2.11 5.98
CA ILE A 35 2.08 -2.49 7.18
C ILE A 35 2.90 -3.41 8.10
N PRO A 36 3.50 -4.52 7.62
CA PRO A 36 4.38 -5.33 8.44
C PRO A 36 5.62 -4.57 8.93
N LEU A 37 6.18 -3.67 8.13
CA LEU A 37 7.33 -2.87 8.53
C LEU A 37 6.96 -1.95 9.69
N TYR A 38 5.81 -1.27 9.62
CA TYR A 38 5.31 -0.44 10.71
C TYR A 38 5.07 -1.24 12.00
N THR A 39 4.36 -2.36 11.91
CA THR A 39 4.02 -3.16 13.09
C THR A 39 5.26 -3.75 13.77
N GLN A 40 6.25 -4.17 13.00
CA GLN A 40 7.51 -4.69 13.56
C GLN A 40 8.42 -3.58 14.08
N ALA A 41 8.65 -2.52 13.30
CA ALA A 41 9.60 -1.48 13.65
C ALA A 41 9.07 -0.51 14.73
N THR A 42 7.77 -0.21 14.74
CA THR A 42 7.18 0.81 15.62
C THR A 42 6.43 0.21 16.79
N LEU A 43 5.65 -0.86 16.56
CA LEU A 43 4.86 -1.53 17.61
C LEU A 43 5.64 -2.67 18.30
N GLY A 44 6.76 -3.11 17.72
CA GLY A 44 7.59 -4.20 18.27
C GLY A 44 6.97 -5.60 18.11
N TRP A 45 6.04 -5.77 17.15
CA TRP A 45 5.41 -7.05 16.91
C TRP A 45 6.37 -8.06 16.26
N THR A 46 6.14 -9.33 16.51
CA THR A 46 6.88 -10.39 15.84
C THR A 46 6.51 -10.50 14.36
N ALA A 47 7.40 -11.06 13.55
CA ALA A 47 7.12 -11.31 12.13
C ALA A 47 5.87 -12.18 11.92
N THR A 48 5.62 -13.13 12.82
CA THR A 48 4.43 -13.98 12.80
C THR A 48 3.14 -13.17 13.02
N GLN A 49 3.12 -12.30 14.02
CA GLN A 49 1.96 -11.42 14.27
C GLN A 49 1.70 -10.48 13.10
N ALA A 50 2.75 -9.87 12.55
CA ALA A 50 2.66 -9.00 11.39
C ALA A 50 2.14 -9.76 10.13
N GLY A 51 2.52 -11.03 9.98
CA GLY A 51 2.02 -11.90 8.91
C GLY A 51 0.54 -12.29 9.10
N LEU A 52 0.15 -12.68 10.31
CA LEU A 52 -1.24 -13.01 10.65
C LEU A 52 -2.18 -11.82 10.44
N LEU A 53 -1.71 -10.62 10.72
CA LEU A 53 -2.45 -9.38 10.47
C LEU A 53 -2.87 -9.23 9.01
N MET A 54 -2.14 -9.79 8.03
CA MET A 54 -2.46 -9.68 6.60
C MET A 54 -3.58 -10.65 6.16
N ILE A 55 -3.96 -11.63 6.97
CA ILE A 55 -4.96 -12.65 6.62
C ILE A 55 -6.32 -12.03 6.24
N PRO A 56 -6.90 -11.08 6.99
CA PRO A 56 -8.20 -10.50 6.64
C PRO A 56 -8.22 -9.87 5.25
N ALA A 57 -7.15 -9.16 4.86
CA ALA A 57 -7.04 -8.54 3.55
C ALA A 57 -6.97 -9.58 2.42
N THR A 58 -6.18 -10.63 2.59
CA THR A 58 -6.01 -11.67 1.57
C THR A 58 -7.26 -12.52 1.41
N LEU A 59 -7.92 -12.90 2.51
CA LEU A 59 -9.20 -13.62 2.50
C LEU A 59 -10.29 -12.79 1.81
N THR A 60 -10.44 -11.51 2.17
CA THR A 60 -11.39 -10.61 1.54
C THR A 60 -11.15 -10.52 0.03
N THR A 61 -9.90 -10.39 -0.40
CA THR A 61 -9.55 -10.37 -1.81
C THR A 61 -9.95 -11.69 -2.50
N ALA A 62 -9.61 -12.83 -1.91
CA ALA A 62 -9.89 -14.15 -2.47
C ALA A 62 -11.41 -14.41 -2.63
N VAL A 63 -12.21 -14.04 -1.63
CA VAL A 63 -13.68 -14.20 -1.66
C VAL A 63 -14.33 -13.26 -2.67
N LEU A 64 -13.82 -12.04 -2.82
CA LEU A 64 -14.41 -11.05 -3.73
C LEU A 64 -14.00 -11.24 -5.20
N MET A 65 -12.87 -11.85 -5.49
CA MET A 65 -12.42 -12.07 -6.88
C MET A 65 -13.47 -12.77 -7.76
N PRO A 66 -14.11 -13.89 -7.35
CA PRO A 66 -15.15 -14.52 -8.16
C PRO A 66 -16.38 -13.62 -8.35
N VAL A 67 -16.77 -12.86 -7.32
CA VAL A 67 -17.92 -11.94 -7.38
C VAL A 67 -17.66 -10.86 -8.43
N ILE A 68 -16.49 -10.25 -8.40
CA ILE A 68 -16.08 -9.22 -9.36
C ILE A 68 -15.97 -9.79 -10.77
N GLY A 69 -15.48 -11.03 -10.92
CA GLY A 69 -15.47 -11.75 -12.19
C GLY A 69 -16.88 -11.89 -12.79
N LYS A 70 -17.86 -12.30 -11.96
CA LYS A 70 -19.27 -12.38 -12.38
C LYS A 70 -19.87 -11.02 -12.76
N MET A 71 -19.56 -9.96 -12.02
CA MET A 71 -20.02 -8.59 -12.34
C MET A 71 -19.47 -8.12 -13.70
N LEU A 72 -18.23 -8.45 -14.02
CA LEU A 72 -17.65 -8.13 -15.33
C LEU A 72 -18.32 -8.93 -16.45
N GLN A 73 -18.65 -10.22 -16.22
CA GLN A 73 -19.40 -11.04 -17.17
C GLN A 73 -20.84 -10.51 -17.37
N ALA A 74 -21.45 -9.92 -16.33
CA ALA A 74 -22.75 -9.26 -16.41
C ALA A 74 -22.72 -7.92 -17.16
N GLY A 75 -21.55 -7.49 -17.69
CA GLY A 75 -21.43 -6.32 -18.55
C GLY A 75 -21.01 -5.03 -17.84
N VAL A 76 -20.60 -5.08 -16.57
CA VAL A 76 -20.07 -3.90 -15.88
C VAL A 76 -18.76 -3.48 -16.55
N LYS A 77 -18.61 -2.18 -16.82
CA LYS A 77 -17.42 -1.63 -17.49
C LYS A 77 -16.17 -1.81 -16.63
N HIS A 78 -15.13 -2.40 -17.21
CA HIS A 78 -13.83 -2.63 -16.53
C HIS A 78 -13.24 -1.34 -15.96
N GLN A 79 -13.38 -0.21 -16.65
CA GLN A 79 -12.89 1.10 -16.23
C GLN A 79 -13.59 1.59 -14.96
N LEU A 80 -14.91 1.42 -14.89
CA LEU A 80 -15.69 1.84 -13.72
C LEU A 80 -15.30 1.03 -12.49
N MET A 81 -15.11 -0.29 -12.67
CA MET A 81 -14.66 -1.16 -11.55
C MET A 81 -13.23 -0.84 -11.13
N ALA A 82 -12.32 -0.62 -12.07
CA ALA A 82 -10.95 -0.23 -11.75
C ALA A 82 -10.90 1.15 -11.05
N ALA A 83 -11.69 2.12 -11.51
CA ALA A 83 -11.80 3.44 -10.89
C ALA A 83 -12.38 3.36 -9.47
N SER A 84 -13.44 2.55 -9.26
CA SER A 84 -13.97 2.31 -7.91
C SER A 84 -12.95 1.62 -7.00
N GLY A 85 -12.16 0.68 -7.53
CA GLY A 85 -11.07 0.05 -6.81
C GLY A 85 -9.99 1.05 -6.38
N MET A 86 -9.59 1.99 -7.26
CA MET A 86 -8.65 3.05 -6.91
C MET A 86 -9.20 3.98 -5.84
N PHE A 87 -10.49 4.31 -5.91
CA PHE A 87 -11.14 5.14 -4.91
C PHE A 87 -11.22 4.44 -3.54
N VAL A 88 -11.57 3.15 -3.53
CA VAL A 88 -11.57 2.34 -2.29
C VAL A 88 -10.16 2.22 -1.73
N PHE A 89 -9.14 2.09 -2.59
CA PHE A 89 -7.74 2.09 -2.13
C PHE A 89 -7.33 3.43 -1.53
N PHE A 90 -7.80 4.55 -2.08
CA PHE A 90 -7.62 5.86 -1.48
C PHE A 90 -8.25 5.92 -0.07
N ILE A 91 -9.49 5.42 0.10
CA ILE A 91 -10.15 5.36 1.42
C ILE A 91 -9.31 4.53 2.40
N PHE A 92 -8.81 3.37 1.98
CA PHE A 92 -7.90 2.55 2.78
C PHE A 92 -6.67 3.34 3.23
N CYS A 93 -6.03 4.08 2.32
CA CYS A 93 -4.86 4.89 2.64
C CYS A 93 -5.20 6.04 3.61
N MET A 94 -6.33 6.73 3.42
CA MET A 94 -6.76 7.79 4.33
C MET A 94 -7.14 7.25 5.72
N TRP A 95 -7.68 6.05 5.78
CA TRP A 95 -7.92 5.38 7.05
C TRP A 95 -6.60 5.05 7.75
N GLY A 96 -5.62 4.46 7.03
CA GLY A 96 -4.27 4.22 7.54
C GLY A 96 -3.63 5.50 8.08
N TYR A 97 -3.68 6.60 7.32
CA TYR A 97 -3.20 7.91 7.78
C TYR A 97 -3.76 8.34 9.14
N LYS A 98 -5.03 8.04 9.43
CA LYS A 98 -5.72 8.48 10.67
C LYS A 98 -5.48 7.57 11.87
N ILE A 99 -5.34 6.25 11.67
CA ILE A 99 -5.29 5.30 12.78
C ILE A 99 -3.88 4.98 13.27
N LEU A 100 -2.85 5.32 12.50
CA LEU A 100 -1.47 5.05 12.89
C LEU A 100 -1.07 5.92 14.10
N THR A 101 -0.84 5.26 15.22
CA THR A 101 -0.34 5.87 16.46
C THR A 101 0.72 4.95 17.08
N PRO A 102 1.58 5.45 17.96
CA PRO A 102 2.59 4.61 18.64
C PRO A 102 2.01 3.40 19.39
N ASP A 103 0.71 3.41 19.68
CA ASP A 103 0.01 2.41 20.49
C ASP A 103 -1.22 1.81 19.78
N THR A 104 -1.22 1.79 18.43
CA THR A 104 -2.31 1.23 17.63
C THR A 104 -2.48 -0.27 17.90
N GLY A 105 -3.67 -0.68 18.34
CA GLY A 105 -4.01 -2.08 18.60
C GLY A 105 -4.38 -2.87 17.34
N GLU A 106 -4.43 -4.20 17.44
CA GLU A 106 -4.74 -5.13 16.35
C GLU A 106 -6.13 -4.87 15.74
N ASP A 107 -7.14 -4.60 16.57
CA ASP A 107 -8.52 -4.35 16.14
C ASP A 107 -8.66 -3.19 15.16
N SER A 108 -7.81 -2.16 15.33
CA SER A 108 -7.82 -0.99 14.45
C SER A 108 -7.41 -1.32 13.01
N PHE A 109 -6.52 -2.31 12.83
CA PHE A 109 -6.08 -2.74 11.51
C PHE A 109 -7.08 -3.62 10.80
N PHE A 110 -7.93 -4.36 11.52
CA PHE A 110 -8.83 -5.36 10.93
C PHE A 110 -9.72 -4.77 9.83
N TRP A 111 -10.49 -3.73 10.16
CA TRP A 111 -11.37 -3.08 9.19
C TRP A 111 -10.62 -2.39 8.05
N MET A 112 -9.50 -1.74 8.37
CA MET A 112 -8.63 -1.13 7.37
C MET A 112 -8.15 -2.17 6.35
N LEU A 113 -7.76 -3.35 6.80
CA LEU A 113 -7.26 -4.42 5.94
C LEU A 113 -8.37 -5.07 5.10
N ILE A 114 -9.60 -5.15 5.60
CA ILE A 114 -10.76 -5.54 4.80
C ILE A 114 -10.94 -4.59 3.61
N TRP A 115 -10.93 -3.27 3.83
CA TRP A 115 -11.03 -2.28 2.76
C TRP A 115 -9.89 -2.39 1.76
N ARG A 116 -8.67 -2.70 2.22
CA ARG A 116 -7.55 -3.01 1.33
C ARG A 116 -7.86 -4.23 0.45
N GLY A 117 -8.41 -5.28 1.04
CA GLY A 117 -8.79 -6.49 0.30
C GLY A 117 -9.85 -6.23 -0.77
N VAL A 118 -10.88 -5.44 -0.44
CA VAL A 118 -11.91 -4.98 -1.40
C VAL A 118 -11.27 -4.20 -2.55
N ALA A 119 -10.42 -3.24 -2.24
CA ALA A 119 -9.72 -2.42 -3.23
C ALA A 119 -8.88 -3.28 -4.19
N MET A 120 -8.11 -4.23 -3.64
CA MET A 120 -7.26 -5.11 -4.45
C MET A 120 -8.07 -6.02 -5.37
N ALA A 121 -9.19 -6.57 -4.92
CA ALA A 121 -10.07 -7.37 -5.76
C ALA A 121 -10.68 -6.54 -6.91
N LEU A 122 -11.14 -5.32 -6.62
CA LEU A 122 -11.69 -4.37 -7.60
C LEU A 122 -10.65 -3.86 -8.61
N LEU A 123 -9.36 -3.89 -8.28
CA LEU A 123 -8.28 -3.48 -9.17
C LEU A 123 -7.75 -4.65 -10.00
N PHE A 124 -7.47 -5.79 -9.36
CA PHE A 124 -6.73 -6.88 -9.98
C PHE A 124 -7.48 -7.51 -11.16
N ILE A 125 -8.73 -7.89 -10.98
CA ILE A 125 -9.52 -8.57 -12.01
C ILE A 125 -9.82 -7.66 -13.20
N PRO A 126 -10.37 -6.43 -13.04
CA PRO A 126 -10.67 -5.59 -14.18
C PRO A 126 -9.43 -5.16 -14.99
N ILE A 127 -8.31 -4.88 -14.32
CA ILE A 127 -7.07 -4.48 -14.99
C ILE A 127 -6.50 -5.66 -15.79
N THR A 128 -6.47 -6.86 -15.22
CA THR A 128 -5.96 -8.05 -15.89
C THR A 128 -6.82 -8.43 -17.08
N THR A 129 -8.15 -8.46 -16.92
CA THR A 129 -9.08 -8.80 -18.00
C THR A 129 -9.06 -7.75 -19.12
N LEU A 130 -9.01 -6.45 -18.78
CA LEU A 130 -8.87 -5.36 -19.77
C LEU A 130 -7.59 -5.52 -20.58
N SER A 131 -6.48 -5.82 -19.94
CA SER A 131 -5.16 -5.99 -20.59
C SER A 131 -5.19 -7.08 -21.65
N LEU A 132 -5.91 -8.16 -21.40
CA LEU A 132 -5.94 -9.35 -22.25
C LEU A 132 -7.13 -9.40 -23.19
N SER A 133 -8.13 -8.51 -23.06
CA SER A 133 -9.43 -8.56 -23.74
C SER A 133 -9.38 -8.57 -25.28
N THR A 134 -8.30 -8.07 -25.87
CA THR A 134 -8.14 -7.96 -27.33
C THR A 134 -7.11 -8.91 -27.90
N LEU A 135 -6.50 -9.74 -27.06
CA LEU A 135 -5.46 -10.70 -27.45
C LEU A 135 -6.11 -12.07 -27.75
N LYS A 136 -5.56 -12.79 -28.73
CA LYS A 136 -6.06 -14.12 -29.13
C LYS A 136 -4.93 -15.17 -29.11
N GLY A 137 -5.27 -16.40 -28.77
CA GLY A 137 -4.37 -17.54 -28.80
C GLY A 137 -3.06 -17.32 -28.02
N LYS A 138 -1.92 -17.52 -28.66
CA LYS A 138 -0.57 -17.42 -28.06
C LYS A 138 -0.28 -16.01 -27.48
N GLN A 139 -0.89 -14.96 -28.05
CA GLN A 139 -0.70 -13.58 -27.59
C GLN A 139 -1.24 -13.35 -26.16
N ILE A 140 -2.22 -14.14 -25.71
CA ILE A 140 -2.78 -14.05 -24.35
C ILE A 140 -1.67 -14.35 -23.32
N GLY A 141 -0.88 -15.43 -23.56
CA GLY A 141 0.23 -15.80 -22.68
C GLY A 141 1.33 -14.74 -22.66
N GLU A 142 1.70 -14.20 -23.83
CA GLU A 142 2.70 -13.14 -23.95
C GLU A 142 2.23 -11.85 -23.24
N GLY A 143 0.96 -11.46 -23.42
CA GLY A 143 0.37 -10.31 -22.76
C GLY A 143 0.24 -10.47 -21.24
N ALA A 144 -0.13 -11.64 -20.78
CA ALA A 144 -0.22 -11.95 -19.34
C ALA A 144 1.17 -11.89 -18.68
N SER A 145 2.18 -12.45 -19.32
CA SER A 145 3.57 -12.39 -18.84
C SER A 145 4.07 -10.95 -18.79
N PHE A 146 3.77 -10.15 -19.82
CA PHE A 146 4.20 -8.76 -19.87
C PHE A 146 3.53 -7.89 -18.81
N THR A 147 2.21 -8.02 -18.62
CA THR A 147 1.48 -7.29 -17.57
C THR A 147 1.92 -7.72 -16.17
N GLY A 148 2.23 -9.01 -15.98
CA GLY A 148 2.80 -9.55 -14.75
C GLY A 148 4.17 -8.95 -14.43
N MET A 149 5.07 -8.89 -15.44
CA MET A 149 6.38 -8.25 -15.32
C MET A 149 6.27 -6.76 -14.96
N MET A 150 5.38 -6.02 -15.63
CA MET A 150 5.19 -4.60 -15.36
C MET A 150 4.60 -4.36 -13.96
N ARG A 151 3.75 -5.25 -13.47
CA ARG A 151 3.26 -5.20 -12.08
C ARG A 151 4.41 -5.44 -11.09
N GLN A 152 5.30 -6.39 -11.37
CA GLN A 152 6.47 -6.65 -10.52
C GLN A 152 7.44 -5.45 -10.51
N LEU A 153 7.69 -4.86 -11.68
CA LEU A 153 8.48 -3.63 -11.77
C LEU A 153 7.84 -2.48 -10.99
N GLY A 154 6.52 -2.28 -11.14
CA GLY A 154 5.78 -1.29 -10.37
C GLY A 154 5.93 -1.50 -8.87
N GLY A 155 5.91 -2.74 -8.41
CA GLY A 155 6.14 -3.11 -7.02
C GLY A 155 7.55 -2.77 -6.54
N SER A 156 8.57 -3.12 -7.31
CA SER A 156 9.97 -2.82 -6.97
C SER A 156 10.22 -1.31 -6.89
N PHE A 157 9.74 -0.56 -7.89
CA PHE A 157 9.80 0.91 -7.86
C PHE A 157 9.01 1.48 -6.69
N GLY A 158 7.83 0.93 -6.41
CA GLY A 158 6.99 1.33 -5.28
C GLY A 158 7.73 1.21 -3.97
N ILE A 159 8.29 0.05 -3.66
CA ILE A 159 9.06 -0.18 -2.43
C ILE A 159 10.25 0.78 -2.34
N ALA A 160 11.03 0.95 -3.43
CA ALA A 160 12.20 1.83 -3.45
C ALA A 160 11.83 3.30 -3.19
N ILE A 161 10.79 3.82 -3.85
CA ILE A 161 10.32 5.20 -3.65
C ILE A 161 9.78 5.39 -2.23
N ILE A 162 8.97 4.47 -1.74
CA ILE A 162 8.37 4.51 -0.41
C ILE A 162 9.44 4.50 0.68
N THR A 163 10.42 3.60 0.61
CA THR A 163 11.48 3.50 1.61
C THR A 163 12.37 4.73 1.61
N THR A 164 12.73 5.25 0.43
CA THR A 164 13.52 6.48 0.31
C THR A 164 12.76 7.70 0.86
N PHE A 165 11.48 7.83 0.52
CA PHE A 165 10.63 8.90 1.01
C PHE A 165 10.47 8.84 2.53
N MET A 166 10.19 7.65 3.07
CA MET A 166 10.05 7.41 4.50
C MET A 166 11.33 7.77 5.27
N ALA A 167 12.50 7.37 4.77
CA ALA A 167 13.78 7.70 5.38
C ALA A 167 14.01 9.22 5.42
N LYS A 168 13.66 9.93 4.34
CA LYS A 168 13.74 11.40 4.28
C LYS A 168 12.78 12.05 5.28
N GLN A 169 11.52 11.61 5.32
CA GLN A 169 10.51 12.18 6.21
C GLN A 169 10.85 11.93 7.68
N LEU A 170 11.44 10.78 8.01
CA LEU A 170 11.92 10.50 9.35
C LEU A 170 12.93 11.54 9.86
N ILE A 171 13.86 11.95 8.99
CA ILE A 171 14.85 12.99 9.34
C ILE A 171 14.15 14.34 9.55
N VAL A 172 13.22 14.71 8.66
CA VAL A 172 12.48 15.97 8.73
C VAL A 172 11.63 16.03 10.00
N HIS A 173 10.81 15.01 10.25
CA HIS A 173 9.95 14.96 11.44
C HIS A 173 10.75 14.91 12.74
N ARG A 174 11.88 14.16 12.76
CA ARG A 174 12.76 14.13 13.93
C ARG A 174 13.35 15.51 14.21
N ALA A 175 13.80 16.24 13.17
CA ALA A 175 14.33 17.58 13.33
C ALA A 175 13.27 18.58 13.83
N ASP A 176 12.06 18.51 13.27
CA ASP A 176 10.93 19.35 13.70
C ASP A 176 10.52 19.07 15.16
N LEU A 177 10.39 17.80 15.54
CA LEU A 177 10.07 17.43 16.90
C LEU A 177 11.18 17.80 17.89
N ALA A 178 12.44 17.58 17.51
CA ALA A 178 13.59 17.95 18.35
C ALA A 178 13.69 19.46 18.55
N SER A 179 13.40 20.28 17.53
CA SER A 179 13.43 21.74 17.65
C SER A 179 12.39 22.31 18.63
N LYS A 180 11.31 21.54 18.89
CA LYS A 180 10.26 21.90 19.86
C LYS A 180 10.57 21.46 21.29
N LEU A 181 11.64 20.67 21.48
CA LEU A 181 12.10 20.23 22.80
C LEU A 181 13.12 21.24 23.35
N ASP A 182 12.63 22.39 23.80
CA ASP A 182 13.46 23.36 24.51
C ASP A 182 13.79 22.83 25.92
N VAL A 183 15.07 22.87 26.28
CA VAL A 183 15.57 22.51 27.62
C VAL A 183 14.91 23.36 28.71
N ASN A 184 14.50 24.58 28.37
CA ASN A 184 13.82 25.50 29.31
C ASN A 184 12.31 25.24 29.41
N ASN A 185 11.76 24.33 28.60
CA ASN A 185 10.33 24.00 28.68
C ASN A 185 10.06 23.16 29.94
N ALA A 186 9.23 23.69 30.84
CA ALA A 186 8.86 23.03 32.09
C ALA A 186 8.27 21.62 31.89
N ILE A 187 7.53 21.39 30.79
CA ILE A 187 6.95 20.09 30.47
C ILE A 187 8.07 19.07 30.15
N VAL A 188 9.06 19.48 29.38
CA VAL A 188 10.20 18.63 29.04
C VAL A 188 11.00 18.29 30.29
N GLN A 189 11.30 19.29 31.14
CA GLN A 189 12.01 19.09 32.39
C GLN A 189 11.25 18.14 33.34
N THR A 190 9.94 18.34 33.52
CA THR A 190 9.11 17.47 34.33
C THR A 190 9.12 16.03 33.84
N ARG A 191 9.05 15.84 32.51
CA ARG A 191 9.10 14.51 31.89
C ARG A 191 10.43 13.82 32.06
N VAL A 192 11.54 14.56 31.85
CA VAL A 192 12.90 14.04 32.10
C VAL A 192 13.12 13.69 33.58
N ALA A 193 12.70 14.56 34.49
CA ALA A 193 12.80 14.31 35.95
C ALA A 193 11.98 13.06 36.35
N GLY A 194 10.76 12.90 35.84
CA GLY A 194 9.97 11.71 36.10
C GLY A 194 10.61 10.42 35.60
N MET A 195 11.17 10.44 34.36
CA MET A 195 11.93 9.31 33.83
C MET A 195 13.18 9.02 34.66
N GLN A 196 13.91 10.06 35.08
CA GLN A 196 15.10 9.92 35.94
C GLN A 196 14.74 9.28 37.27
N GLN A 197 13.68 9.76 37.95
CA GLN A 197 13.24 9.19 39.23
C GLN A 197 12.85 7.72 39.11
N ALA A 198 12.13 7.36 38.03
CA ALA A 198 11.76 5.98 37.77
C ALA A 198 12.99 5.06 37.58
N LEU A 199 14.05 5.57 36.95
CA LEU A 199 15.30 4.83 36.77
C LEU A 199 16.11 4.73 38.06
N ILE A 200 16.15 5.77 38.88
CA ILE A 200 16.76 5.75 40.22
C ILE A 200 16.06 4.73 41.12
N ALA A 201 14.71 4.68 41.07
CA ALA A 201 13.95 3.69 41.81
C ALA A 201 14.23 2.24 41.38
N LYS A 202 14.76 2.03 40.17
CA LYS A 202 15.23 0.74 39.64
C LYS A 202 16.69 0.43 39.98
N GLY A 203 17.39 1.33 40.72
CA GLY A 203 18.76 1.13 41.20
C GLY A 203 19.84 1.83 40.35
N ASP A 204 19.51 2.66 39.41
CA ASP A 204 20.50 3.43 38.64
C ASP A 204 21.06 4.59 39.48
N ALA A 205 22.34 4.87 39.34
CA ALA A 205 22.95 6.05 39.95
C ALA A 205 22.37 7.35 39.29
N PRO A 206 22.21 8.45 40.07
CA PRO A 206 21.51 9.65 39.59
C PRO A 206 22.04 10.25 38.28
N ASN A 207 23.36 10.24 38.08
CA ASN A 207 24.00 10.71 36.85
C ASN A 207 23.74 9.78 35.66
N ILE A 208 23.75 8.47 35.87
CA ILE A 208 23.43 7.46 34.84
C ILE A 208 21.94 7.51 34.51
N ALA A 209 21.07 7.65 35.50
CA ALA A 209 19.64 7.77 35.35
C ALA A 209 19.26 9.00 34.48
N LEU A 210 19.95 10.14 34.68
CA LEU A 210 19.74 11.33 33.86
C LEU A 210 20.10 11.10 32.38
N GLN A 211 21.28 10.50 32.11
CA GLN A 211 21.68 10.17 30.73
C GLN A 211 20.71 9.19 30.06
N LYS A 212 20.27 8.17 30.81
CA LYS A 212 19.24 7.23 30.32
C LYS A 212 17.91 7.91 30.07
N ALA A 213 17.49 8.86 30.90
CA ALA A 213 16.26 9.63 30.73
C ALA A 213 16.28 10.43 29.42
N TYR A 214 17.38 11.13 29.11
CA TYR A 214 17.53 11.83 27.83
C TYR A 214 17.50 10.86 26.64
N LYS A 215 18.15 9.70 26.75
CA LYS A 215 18.12 8.67 25.71
C LYS A 215 16.72 8.12 25.49
N LEU A 216 15.94 7.89 26.55
CA LEU A 216 14.53 7.48 26.44
C LEU A 216 13.67 8.55 25.81
N LEU A 217 13.92 9.83 26.09
CA LEU A 217 13.24 10.95 25.44
C LEU A 217 13.55 10.96 23.93
N ASP A 218 14.83 10.84 23.53
CA ASP A 218 15.22 10.77 22.11
C ASP A 218 14.59 9.57 21.39
N LEU A 219 14.53 8.40 22.02
CA LEU A 219 13.84 7.23 21.48
C LEU A 219 12.33 7.46 21.31
N SER A 220 11.69 8.20 22.22
CA SER A 220 10.27 8.54 22.08
C SER A 220 10.03 9.52 20.94
N VAL A 221 10.91 10.48 20.72
CA VAL A 221 10.89 11.39 19.57
C VAL A 221 11.09 10.63 18.28
N LEU A 222 12.07 9.72 18.23
CA LEU A 222 12.33 8.90 17.07
C LEU A 222 11.11 8.00 16.71
N LYS A 223 10.49 7.39 17.73
CA LYS A 223 9.28 6.59 17.55
C LYS A 223 8.14 7.43 16.97
N GLN A 224 7.91 8.62 17.50
CA GLN A 224 6.87 9.54 17.01
C GLN A 224 7.17 10.04 15.59
N ALA A 225 8.41 10.41 15.28
CA ALA A 225 8.84 10.81 13.94
C ALA A 225 8.66 9.67 12.92
N SER A 226 8.93 8.43 13.34
CA SER A 226 8.70 7.24 12.53
C SER A 226 7.21 7.07 12.19
N VAL A 227 6.31 7.17 13.18
CA VAL A 227 4.86 7.09 12.95
C VAL A 227 4.40 8.16 11.94
N MET A 228 4.82 9.41 12.11
CA MET A 228 4.49 10.50 11.19
C MET A 228 4.98 10.21 9.77
N SER A 229 6.17 9.62 9.63
CA SER A 229 6.71 9.24 8.33
C SER A 229 5.86 8.15 7.64
N TYR A 230 5.35 7.17 8.38
CA TYR A 230 4.40 6.18 7.85
C TYR A 230 3.07 6.81 7.45
N MET A 231 2.55 7.74 8.26
CA MET A 231 1.33 8.49 7.95
C MET A 231 1.47 9.23 6.62
N ASP A 232 2.58 9.95 6.43
CA ASP A 232 2.86 10.67 5.17
C ASP A 232 2.89 9.74 3.97
N VAL A 233 3.50 8.57 4.10
CA VAL A 233 3.53 7.57 3.02
C VAL A 233 2.11 7.13 2.65
N PHE A 234 1.25 6.80 3.62
CA PHE A 234 -0.14 6.47 3.36
C PHE A 234 -0.88 7.61 2.65
N TYR A 235 -0.68 8.84 3.11
CA TYR A 235 -1.29 10.02 2.51
C TYR A 235 -0.90 10.19 1.04
N TYR A 236 0.40 10.15 0.71
CA TYR A 236 0.87 10.35 -0.65
C TYR A 236 0.52 9.19 -1.59
N ILE A 237 0.55 7.94 -1.12
CA ILE A 237 0.08 6.80 -1.91
C ILE A 237 -1.41 6.96 -2.21
N GLY A 238 -2.22 7.30 -1.20
CA GLY A 238 -3.64 7.54 -1.39
C GLY A 238 -3.91 8.63 -2.42
N LEU A 239 -3.22 9.78 -2.30
CA LEU A 239 -3.34 10.88 -3.25
C LEU A 239 -2.96 10.47 -4.68
N MET A 240 -1.89 9.68 -4.85
CA MET A 240 -1.49 9.16 -6.15
C MET A 240 -2.61 8.31 -6.78
N PHE A 241 -3.23 7.41 -6.01
CA PHE A 241 -4.34 6.60 -6.50
C PHE A 241 -5.56 7.44 -6.83
N LEU A 242 -5.88 8.46 -6.04
CA LEU A 242 -6.98 9.39 -6.32
C LEU A 242 -6.77 10.15 -7.64
N ILE A 243 -5.55 10.61 -7.89
CA ILE A 243 -5.17 11.27 -9.16
C ILE A 243 -5.31 10.30 -10.34
N CYS A 244 -5.06 9.01 -10.15
CA CYS A 244 -5.22 8.01 -11.20
C CYS A 244 -6.68 7.72 -11.57
N VAL A 245 -7.67 7.99 -10.68
CA VAL A 245 -9.10 7.75 -10.95
C VAL A 245 -9.59 8.42 -12.24
N PRO A 246 -9.43 9.75 -12.45
CA PRO A 246 -9.89 10.40 -13.67
C PRO A 246 -9.18 9.87 -14.92
N PHE A 247 -7.88 9.54 -14.82
CA PHE A 247 -7.15 8.95 -15.95
C PHE A 247 -7.74 7.62 -16.37
N VAL A 248 -8.12 6.75 -15.42
CA VAL A 248 -8.75 5.46 -15.73
C VAL A 248 -10.11 5.64 -16.37
N LEU A 249 -10.90 6.60 -15.92
CA LEU A 249 -12.22 6.90 -16.50
C LEU A 249 -12.13 7.47 -17.93
N LEU A 250 -11.07 8.23 -18.23
CA LEU A 250 -10.83 8.80 -19.57
C LEU A 250 -10.33 7.77 -20.59
N ILE A 251 -9.81 6.64 -20.14
CA ILE A 251 -9.35 5.58 -21.03
C ILE A 251 -10.56 4.93 -21.69
N ARG A 252 -10.80 5.23 -22.96
CA ARG A 252 -11.79 4.53 -23.79
C ARG A 252 -11.24 3.16 -24.20
N GLY A 253 -11.37 2.14 -23.36
CA GLY A 253 -11.15 0.76 -23.77
C GLY A 253 -12.19 0.37 -24.82
N LYS A 254 -11.78 0.15 -26.07
CA LYS A 254 -12.62 -0.52 -27.07
C LYS A 254 -12.69 -2.00 -26.65
N LEU A 255 -13.74 -2.36 -25.94
CA LEU A 255 -14.15 -3.76 -25.88
C LEU A 255 -14.63 -4.10 -27.29
N ASN A 256 -13.86 -4.95 -27.97
CA ASN A 256 -14.34 -5.56 -29.19
C ASN A 256 -15.45 -6.53 -28.77
N ASN A 257 -16.68 -6.14 -28.98
CA ASN A 257 -17.88 -6.94 -28.75
C ASN A 257 -17.99 -8.02 -29.85
N SER A 258 -16.90 -8.69 -30.17
CA SER A 258 -16.80 -9.69 -31.22
C SER A 258 -16.78 -11.06 -30.60
N GLU A 259 -17.85 -11.77 -30.93
CA GLU A 259 -18.02 -13.20 -30.87
C GLU A 259 -18.36 -13.79 -29.49
N LYS A 260 -19.70 -13.95 -29.30
CA LYS A 260 -20.19 -15.17 -28.66
C LYS A 260 -19.47 -16.35 -29.32
N PRO A 261 -18.96 -17.31 -28.54
CA PRO A 261 -18.39 -18.52 -29.15
C PRO A 261 -19.42 -19.11 -30.09
N ASP A 262 -19.08 -19.23 -31.33
CA ASP A 262 -19.92 -19.93 -32.32
C ASP A 262 -19.89 -21.41 -31.95
N LEU A 263 -20.94 -21.85 -31.23
CA LEU A 263 -21.15 -23.24 -30.84
C LEU A 263 -21.58 -24.11 -32.04
N SER A 264 -21.68 -23.55 -33.24
CA SER A 264 -22.08 -24.30 -34.45
C SER A 264 -20.96 -25.16 -35.05
N SER A 265 -19.72 -24.99 -34.58
CA SER A 265 -18.54 -25.75 -35.04
C SER A 265 -18.23 -27.02 -34.25
N LEU A 266 -19.11 -27.43 -33.34
CA LEU A 266 -18.96 -28.63 -32.50
C LEU A 266 -19.90 -29.78 -32.91
N HIS A 267 -20.34 -29.80 -34.16
CA HIS A 267 -21.05 -30.95 -34.76
C HIS A 267 -20.26 -31.57 -35.89
#